data_ac16d4c04e1d9cd993128be01e943409
#
_entry.id   ac16d4c04e1d9cd993128be01e943409
#
_cell.length_a   1.000
_cell.length_b   1.000
_cell.length_c   1.000
_cell.angle_alpha   90.00
_cell.angle_beta   90.00
_cell.angle_gamma   90.00
#
_symmetry.space_group_name_H-M   'P 1'
#
loop_
_entity.id
_entity.type
_entity.pdbx_description
1 polymer ?
#
loop_
_entity_poly.entity_id
_entity_poly.type
_entity_poly.pdbx_seq_one_letter_code
_entity_poly.pdbx_strand_id
1 'polypeptide(L)'
;MVRRYAVGTAAGAALIVSLTACQGSGDDKQSAQVPAAQAIALASQKTATVDSYKVAVTAAGTGGEAAAKMHGTIQIRLKPQLQAVGTLDSATVKGQSLPGGERAILLGDDFYAKVPQQLSQFTGGKPWVKFSISQASKQAGVNLDSIIKRANPAEQTKIFTGSKDARRVGTQSIDGVQTTHYTGTVTPEQVGRLDAGAQQAFKQFYQRSGANKVTFDLWVGKDSLPRKLVTKVTADKGTGSSTMIFSDYNKSFSVSAPPAGEVTDGNQLKNALGSQMH
;
A
#
# COMPACT_ATOMS: atom_id res chain seq x y z
N MET A 1 -23.00 70.59 39.52
CA MET A 1 -22.46 69.85 40.67
C MET A 1 -21.40 68.88 40.19
N VAL A 2 -20.21 69.12 40.72
CA VAL A 2 -18.97 68.42 40.38
C VAL A 2 -18.93 67.09 41.05
N ARG A 3 -18.43 66.04 40.37
CA ARG A 3 -17.58 65.01 41.01
C ARG A 3 -16.73 64.26 39.98
N ARG A 4 -15.43 64.54 40.10
CA ARG A 4 -14.29 63.84 39.54
C ARG A 4 -14.10 62.51 40.29
N TYR A 5 -13.72 61.43 39.65
CA TYR A 5 -12.80 60.46 40.22
C TYR A 5 -11.81 59.95 39.17
N ALA A 6 -10.61 59.82 39.65
CA ALA A 6 -9.34 59.64 39.02
C ALA A 6 -9.00 58.19 38.71
N VAL A 7 -8.25 57.98 37.66
CA VAL A 7 -6.93 57.34 37.52
C VAL A 7 -6.77 55.90 38.03
N GLY A 8 -6.41 55.04 37.13
CA GLY A 8 -5.77 53.75 37.38
C GLY A 8 -4.99 53.32 36.14
N THR A 9 -3.75 53.74 36.03
CA THR A 9 -2.74 53.28 35.09
C THR A 9 -2.27 51.90 35.49
N ALA A 10 -2.40 50.89 34.58
CA ALA A 10 -1.69 49.63 34.67
C ALA A 10 -0.80 49.50 33.45
N ALA A 11 0.49 49.65 33.66
CA ALA A 11 1.55 49.43 32.69
C ALA A 11 1.71 47.93 32.43
N GLY A 12 1.40 47.47 31.20
CA GLY A 12 1.71 46.15 30.69
C GLY A 12 2.96 46.24 29.81
N ALA A 13 4.07 45.69 30.26
CA ALA A 13 5.33 45.63 29.54
C ALA A 13 5.20 44.74 28.31
N ALA A 14 5.24 45.34 27.12
CA ALA A 14 5.39 44.64 25.86
C ALA A 14 6.87 44.28 25.66
N LEU A 15 7.20 43.02 25.76
CA LEU A 15 8.51 42.49 25.36
C LEU A 15 8.57 42.50 23.82
N ILE A 16 9.20 43.52 23.27
CA ILE A 16 9.59 43.57 21.87
C ILE A 16 10.86 42.74 21.73
N VAL A 17 10.73 41.52 21.21
CA VAL A 17 11.86 40.73 20.72
C VAL A 17 12.30 41.32 19.41
N SER A 18 13.34 42.13 19.40
CA SER A 18 14.00 42.62 18.20
C SER A 18 14.75 41.46 17.51
N LEU A 19 14.18 40.93 16.44
CA LEU A 19 14.90 40.11 15.49
C LEU A 19 15.86 41.02 14.70
N THR A 20 17.12 41.00 15.03
CA THR A 20 18.19 41.54 14.20
C THR A 20 18.28 40.67 12.92
N ALA A 21 17.75 41.17 11.83
CA ALA A 21 17.97 40.62 10.50
C ALA A 21 19.44 40.89 10.11
N CYS A 22 20.25 39.82 10.08
CA CYS A 22 21.49 39.83 9.32
C CYS A 22 21.15 39.78 7.84
N GLN A 23 21.35 40.87 7.14
CA GLN A 23 21.23 41.00 5.71
C GLN A 23 22.47 40.36 5.06
N GLY A 24 22.33 39.09 4.67
CA GLY A 24 23.27 38.36 3.82
C GLY A 24 22.54 38.04 2.50
N SER A 25 23.01 38.66 1.43
CA SER A 25 22.53 38.40 0.05
C SER A 25 22.77 36.96 -0.35
N GLY A 26 21.69 36.22 -0.59
CA GLY A 26 21.70 34.87 -1.08
C GLY A 26 20.25 34.42 -1.22
N ASP A 27 19.69 34.45 -2.44
CA ASP A 27 18.39 33.92 -2.79
C ASP A 27 18.39 32.38 -2.62
N ASP A 28 18.18 31.91 -1.39
CA ASP A 28 17.71 30.58 -1.13
C ASP A 28 16.63 30.69 -0.04
N LYS A 29 15.39 30.85 -0.46
CA LYS A 29 14.21 30.59 0.38
C LYS A 29 14.20 29.09 0.69
N GLN A 30 15.01 28.71 1.67
CA GLN A 30 14.96 27.40 2.29
C GLN A 30 13.64 27.33 3.06
N SER A 31 12.56 27.00 2.34
CA SER A 31 11.29 26.63 2.97
C SER A 31 11.64 25.53 3.98
N ALA A 32 11.31 25.75 5.25
CA ALA A 32 11.57 24.81 6.33
C ALA A 32 11.11 23.39 5.89
N GLN A 33 12.08 22.53 5.60
CA GLN A 33 11.79 21.21 5.05
C GLN A 33 11.20 20.35 6.16
N VAL A 34 9.99 19.86 5.95
CA VAL A 34 9.35 18.91 6.85
C VAL A 34 10.27 17.70 7.05
N PRO A 35 10.58 17.28 8.29
CA PRO A 35 11.38 16.09 8.55
C PRO A 35 10.83 14.86 7.84
N ALA A 36 11.69 13.99 7.34
CA ALA A 36 11.28 12.84 6.54
C ALA A 36 10.25 11.94 7.26
N ALA A 37 10.47 11.68 8.55
CA ALA A 37 9.53 10.90 9.37
C ALA A 37 8.14 11.55 9.45
N GLN A 38 8.07 12.87 9.58
CA GLN A 38 6.80 13.61 9.61
C GLN A 38 6.11 13.59 8.24
N ALA A 39 6.87 13.72 7.14
CA ALA A 39 6.33 13.63 5.77
C ALA A 39 5.76 12.24 5.48
N ILE A 40 6.44 11.18 5.90
CA ILE A 40 5.98 9.80 5.77
C ILE A 40 4.71 9.56 6.62
N ALA A 41 4.68 10.07 7.86
CA ALA A 41 3.50 9.99 8.71
C ALA A 41 2.29 10.72 8.10
N LEU A 42 2.50 11.92 7.55
CA LEU A 42 1.46 12.67 6.86
C LEU A 42 0.96 11.93 5.61
N ALA A 43 1.86 11.32 4.85
CA ALA A 43 1.49 10.52 3.69
C ALA A 43 0.61 9.32 4.09
N SER A 44 0.94 8.61 5.18
CA SER A 44 0.11 7.54 5.73
C SER A 44 -1.27 8.05 6.15
N GLN A 45 -1.35 9.18 6.87
CA GLN A 45 -2.62 9.78 7.31
C GLN A 45 -3.48 10.21 6.12
N LYS A 46 -2.91 10.87 5.12
CA LYS A 46 -3.63 11.29 3.91
C LYS A 46 -4.14 10.10 3.11
N THR A 47 -3.35 9.06 2.99
CA THR A 47 -3.76 7.84 2.30
C THR A 47 -4.91 7.13 3.02
N ALA A 48 -5.03 7.23 4.34
CA ALA A 48 -6.15 6.68 5.10
C ALA A 48 -7.51 7.35 4.79
N THR A 49 -7.49 8.56 4.23
CA THR A 49 -8.71 9.29 3.82
C THR A 49 -9.13 9.02 2.37
N VAL A 50 -8.36 8.23 1.63
CA VAL A 50 -8.63 7.89 0.23
C VAL A 50 -9.75 6.86 0.14
N ASP A 51 -10.69 7.06 -0.76
CA ASP A 51 -11.82 6.16 -1.01
C ASP A 51 -11.56 5.16 -2.14
N SER A 52 -10.69 5.52 -3.10
CA SER A 52 -10.31 4.67 -4.22
C SER A 52 -8.94 5.03 -4.77
N TYR A 53 -8.29 4.09 -5.42
CA TYR A 53 -7.01 4.31 -6.12
C TYR A 53 -6.75 3.19 -7.14
N LYS A 54 -5.81 3.46 -8.04
CA LYS A 54 -5.22 2.47 -8.94
C LYS A 54 -3.76 2.24 -8.55
N VAL A 55 -3.32 1.01 -8.60
CA VAL A 55 -1.91 0.65 -8.38
C VAL A 55 -1.42 -0.31 -9.47
N ALA A 56 -0.30 0.02 -10.08
CA ALA A 56 0.48 -0.91 -10.88
C ALA A 56 1.56 -1.53 -9.99
N VAL A 57 1.64 -2.85 -9.99
CA VAL A 57 2.55 -3.62 -9.11
C VAL A 57 3.50 -4.42 -9.98
N THR A 58 4.78 -4.26 -9.71
CA THR A 58 5.83 -5.15 -10.23
C THR A 58 6.54 -5.75 -9.02
N ALA A 59 6.57 -7.06 -8.91
CA ALA A 59 7.27 -7.76 -7.85
C ALA A 59 8.24 -8.80 -8.41
N ALA A 60 9.36 -8.97 -7.74
CA ALA A 60 10.35 -10.00 -8.08
C ALA A 60 10.94 -10.57 -6.79
N GLY A 61 11.14 -11.89 -6.78
CA GLY A 61 11.83 -12.60 -5.72
C GLY A 61 12.89 -13.52 -6.30
N THR A 62 14.00 -13.68 -5.56
CA THR A 62 15.08 -14.61 -5.87
C THR A 62 15.32 -15.51 -4.67
N GLY A 63 15.73 -16.74 -4.92
CA GLY A 63 16.09 -17.70 -3.87
C GLY A 63 15.12 -18.88 -3.77
N GLY A 64 15.62 -20.06 -4.07
CA GLY A 64 14.94 -21.34 -3.93
C GLY A 64 13.62 -21.44 -4.69
N GLU A 65 12.62 -21.95 -4.01
CA GLU A 65 11.25 -22.10 -4.57
C GLU A 65 10.51 -20.78 -4.78
N ALA A 66 11.02 -19.66 -4.24
CA ALA A 66 10.40 -18.34 -4.27
C ALA A 66 10.82 -17.47 -5.48
N ALA A 67 11.60 -18.01 -6.43
CA ALA A 67 11.97 -17.29 -7.64
C ALA A 67 10.72 -17.00 -8.50
N ALA A 68 10.23 -15.79 -8.40
CA ALA A 68 9.03 -15.35 -9.12
C ALA A 68 9.18 -13.90 -9.57
N LYS A 69 8.54 -13.58 -10.69
CA LYS A 69 8.32 -12.19 -11.13
C LYS A 69 6.85 -12.04 -11.49
N MET A 70 6.28 -10.91 -11.17
CA MET A 70 4.91 -10.61 -11.53
C MET A 70 4.73 -9.13 -11.86
N HIS A 71 3.85 -8.85 -12.79
CA HIS A 71 3.40 -7.50 -13.11
C HIS A 71 1.89 -7.52 -13.27
N GLY A 72 1.22 -6.51 -12.71
CA GLY A 72 -0.22 -6.42 -12.81
C GLY A 72 -0.72 -5.05 -12.35
N THR A 73 -2.00 -4.81 -12.60
CA THR A 73 -2.67 -3.57 -12.24
C THR A 73 -3.92 -3.88 -11.44
N ILE A 74 -4.19 -3.10 -10.40
CA ILE A 74 -5.37 -3.24 -9.55
C ILE A 74 -6.01 -1.85 -9.38
N GLN A 75 -7.33 -1.77 -9.57
CA GLN A 75 -8.16 -0.66 -9.13
C GLN A 75 -8.92 -1.08 -7.88
N ILE A 76 -8.88 -0.28 -6.84
CA ILE A 76 -9.46 -0.61 -5.54
C ILE A 76 -10.35 0.55 -5.09
N ARG A 77 -11.56 0.22 -4.64
CA ARG A 77 -12.46 1.08 -3.88
C ARG A 77 -12.52 0.58 -2.46
N LEU A 78 -12.19 1.42 -1.51
CA LEU A 78 -12.19 1.10 -0.08
C LEU A 78 -13.54 1.41 0.57
N LYS A 79 -14.24 2.44 0.07
CA LYS A 79 -15.51 2.93 0.62
C LYS A 79 -16.53 3.19 -0.49
N PRO A 80 -17.84 3.04 -0.18
CA PRO A 80 -18.44 2.58 1.08
C PRO A 80 -18.25 1.08 1.32
N GLN A 81 -17.96 0.29 0.29
CA GLN A 81 -17.72 -1.15 0.34
C GLN A 81 -16.47 -1.48 -0.46
N LEU A 82 -15.69 -2.43 0.04
CA LEU A 82 -14.50 -2.90 -0.64
C LEU A 82 -14.87 -3.56 -1.98
N GLN A 83 -14.30 -3.00 -3.04
CA GLN A 83 -14.41 -3.53 -4.40
C GLN A 83 -13.05 -3.41 -5.07
N ALA A 84 -12.70 -4.38 -5.89
CA ALA A 84 -11.48 -4.31 -6.67
C ALA A 84 -11.63 -5.02 -8.00
N VAL A 85 -10.88 -4.55 -8.98
CA VAL A 85 -10.64 -5.27 -10.23
C VAL A 85 -9.15 -5.24 -10.51
N GLY A 86 -8.59 -6.40 -10.78
CA GLY A 86 -7.17 -6.55 -11.09
C GLY A 86 -6.93 -7.34 -12.35
N THR A 87 -5.79 -7.08 -12.99
CA THR A 87 -5.28 -7.84 -14.12
C THR A 87 -3.84 -8.24 -13.81
N LEU A 88 -3.54 -9.51 -13.96
CA LEU A 88 -2.17 -10.02 -13.96
C LEU A 88 -1.68 -10.00 -15.41
N ASP A 89 -0.82 -9.05 -15.74
CA ASP A 89 -0.34 -8.85 -17.10
C ASP A 89 0.74 -9.87 -17.47
N SER A 90 1.58 -10.25 -16.51
CA SER A 90 2.59 -11.29 -16.64
C SER A 90 3.00 -11.86 -15.29
N ALA A 91 3.32 -13.14 -15.28
CA ALA A 91 3.96 -13.80 -14.14
C ALA A 91 4.95 -14.86 -14.62
N THR A 92 6.02 -15.04 -13.86
CA THR A 92 6.99 -16.12 -14.07
C THR A 92 7.27 -16.74 -12.71
N VAL A 93 7.14 -18.05 -12.60
CA VAL A 93 7.41 -18.81 -11.36
C VAL A 93 8.40 -19.93 -11.68
N LYS A 94 9.49 -20.00 -10.96
CA LYS A 94 10.57 -20.99 -11.20
C LYS A 94 11.04 -21.02 -12.66
N GLY A 95 11.08 -19.86 -13.33
CA GLY A 95 11.47 -19.72 -14.73
C GLY A 95 10.37 -20.05 -15.75
N GLN A 96 9.22 -20.54 -15.33
CA GLN A 96 8.08 -20.82 -16.20
C GLN A 96 7.17 -19.59 -16.26
N SER A 97 6.88 -19.12 -17.47
CA SER A 97 5.92 -18.04 -17.68
C SER A 97 4.49 -18.57 -17.55
N LEU A 98 3.71 -17.90 -16.73
CA LEU A 98 2.27 -18.13 -16.64
C LEU A 98 1.56 -17.28 -17.69
N PRO A 99 0.39 -17.73 -18.21
CA PRO A 99 -0.41 -16.91 -19.10
C PRO A 99 -0.73 -15.56 -18.46
N GLY A 100 -0.59 -14.49 -19.22
CA GLY A 100 -1.00 -13.14 -18.81
C GLY A 100 -2.46 -12.86 -19.15
N GLY A 101 -2.95 -11.71 -18.72
CA GLY A 101 -4.33 -11.28 -18.96
C GLY A 101 -5.34 -11.90 -18.01
N GLU A 102 -4.87 -12.60 -16.97
CA GLU A 102 -5.73 -13.13 -15.92
C GLU A 102 -6.38 -11.99 -15.14
N ARG A 103 -7.70 -12.05 -15.01
CA ARG A 103 -8.49 -11.02 -14.37
C ARG A 103 -9.11 -11.52 -13.07
N ALA A 104 -9.07 -10.69 -12.05
CA ALA A 104 -9.74 -10.94 -10.78
C ALA A 104 -10.69 -9.79 -10.43
N ILE A 105 -11.81 -10.11 -9.81
CA ILE A 105 -12.82 -9.14 -9.38
C ILE A 105 -13.19 -9.45 -7.94
N LEU A 106 -13.25 -8.42 -7.10
CA LEU A 106 -13.73 -8.50 -5.72
C LEU A 106 -14.95 -7.59 -5.57
N LEU A 107 -16.04 -8.14 -5.08
CA LEU A 107 -17.29 -7.45 -4.80
C LEU A 107 -17.79 -7.87 -3.41
N GLY A 108 -17.43 -7.10 -2.38
CA GLY A 108 -17.72 -7.47 -0.99
C GLY A 108 -17.05 -8.78 -0.60
N ASP A 109 -17.85 -9.82 -0.34
CA ASP A 109 -17.36 -11.16 0.01
C ASP A 109 -17.05 -12.05 -1.22
N ASP A 110 -17.55 -11.68 -2.39
CA ASP A 110 -17.42 -12.44 -3.61
C ASP A 110 -16.13 -12.12 -4.35
N PHE A 111 -15.27 -13.10 -4.49
CA PHE A 111 -14.04 -13.03 -5.27
C PHE A 111 -14.18 -13.89 -6.53
N TYR A 112 -14.01 -13.29 -7.69
CA TYR A 112 -14.05 -13.96 -8.99
C TYR A 112 -12.66 -13.95 -9.59
N ALA A 113 -12.19 -15.10 -10.02
CA ALA A 113 -10.96 -15.27 -10.77
C ALA A 113 -11.26 -15.80 -12.16
N LYS A 114 -10.69 -15.17 -13.18
CA LYS A 114 -10.72 -15.71 -14.54
C LYS A 114 -9.80 -16.92 -14.59
N VAL A 115 -10.30 -18.01 -15.13
CA VAL A 115 -9.59 -19.28 -15.19
C VAL A 115 -8.81 -19.35 -16.50
N PRO A 116 -7.53 -19.73 -16.48
CA PRO A 116 -6.77 -20.03 -17.69
C PRO A 116 -7.47 -21.09 -18.54
N GLN A 117 -7.41 -20.92 -19.85
CA GLN A 117 -8.11 -21.81 -20.79
C GLN A 117 -7.76 -23.30 -20.58
N GLN A 118 -6.51 -23.56 -20.18
CA GLN A 118 -6.02 -24.91 -19.90
C GLN A 118 -6.76 -25.61 -18.74
N LEU A 119 -7.35 -24.82 -17.83
CA LEU A 119 -8.10 -25.31 -16.67
C LEU A 119 -9.62 -25.30 -16.90
N SER A 120 -10.10 -24.85 -18.05
CA SER A 120 -11.54 -24.73 -18.35
C SER A 120 -12.30 -26.05 -18.25
N GLN A 121 -11.67 -27.18 -18.54
CA GLN A 121 -12.26 -28.50 -18.36
C GLN A 121 -12.74 -28.80 -16.94
N PHE A 122 -12.05 -28.21 -15.91
CA PHE A 122 -12.41 -28.39 -14.50
C PHE A 122 -13.54 -27.45 -14.05
N THR A 123 -13.89 -26.49 -14.89
CA THR A 123 -14.98 -25.53 -14.61
C THR A 123 -16.20 -25.75 -15.47
N GLY A 124 -16.26 -26.91 -16.21
CA GLY A 124 -17.31 -27.17 -17.17
C GLY A 124 -17.32 -26.19 -18.35
N GLY A 125 -16.14 -25.70 -18.76
CA GLY A 125 -15.97 -24.73 -19.85
C GLY A 125 -16.23 -23.28 -19.44
N LYS A 126 -16.59 -23.01 -18.19
CA LYS A 126 -16.89 -21.65 -17.73
C LYS A 126 -15.59 -20.88 -17.44
N PRO A 127 -15.49 -19.61 -17.89
CA PRO A 127 -14.25 -18.84 -17.80
C PRO A 127 -13.99 -18.23 -16.41
N TRP A 128 -14.93 -18.30 -15.48
CA TRP A 128 -14.80 -17.70 -14.15
C TRP A 128 -15.07 -18.69 -13.04
N VAL A 129 -14.34 -18.55 -11.96
CA VAL A 129 -14.58 -19.23 -10.69
C VAL A 129 -14.87 -18.20 -9.61
N LYS A 130 -15.91 -18.45 -8.82
CA LYS A 130 -16.31 -17.63 -7.68
C LYS A 130 -15.89 -18.31 -6.38
N PHE A 131 -15.30 -17.54 -5.48
CA PHE A 131 -14.99 -17.92 -4.09
C PHE A 131 -15.63 -16.94 -3.12
N SER A 132 -16.10 -17.42 -1.98
CA SER A 132 -16.41 -16.57 -0.84
C SER A 132 -15.11 -16.32 -0.05
N ILE A 133 -14.75 -15.06 0.14
CA ILE A 133 -13.55 -14.71 0.93
C ILE A 133 -13.72 -15.09 2.38
N SER A 134 -14.91 -14.91 2.95
CA SER A 134 -15.20 -15.31 4.34
C SER A 134 -15.08 -16.82 4.54
N GLN A 135 -15.55 -17.64 3.62
CA GLN A 135 -15.38 -19.09 3.68
C GLN A 135 -13.90 -19.50 3.51
N ALA A 136 -13.21 -18.94 2.50
CA ALA A 136 -11.80 -19.20 2.29
C ALA A 136 -10.94 -18.78 3.49
N SER A 137 -11.26 -17.66 4.09
CA SER A 137 -10.59 -17.16 5.29
C SER A 137 -10.77 -18.08 6.50
N LYS A 138 -11.99 -18.58 6.71
CA LYS A 138 -12.27 -19.56 7.79
C LYS A 138 -11.49 -20.85 7.58
N GLN A 139 -11.47 -21.38 6.34
CA GLN A 139 -10.75 -22.61 6.01
C GLN A 139 -9.23 -22.46 6.14
N ALA A 140 -8.69 -21.30 5.77
CA ALA A 140 -7.26 -21.00 5.84
C ALA A 140 -6.81 -20.48 7.22
N GLY A 141 -7.72 -20.24 8.16
CA GLY A 141 -7.42 -19.61 9.45
C GLY A 141 -6.93 -18.16 9.32
N VAL A 142 -7.32 -17.46 8.26
CA VAL A 142 -6.92 -16.08 7.94
C VAL A 142 -8.09 -15.14 8.21
N ASN A 143 -7.85 -14.02 8.87
CA ASN A 143 -8.87 -13.00 9.11
C ASN A 143 -9.04 -12.12 7.85
N LEU A 144 -10.28 -11.99 7.34
CA LEU A 144 -10.63 -11.14 6.19
C LEU A 144 -10.22 -9.68 6.41
N ASP A 145 -10.44 -9.14 7.62
CA ASP A 145 -10.03 -7.76 7.94
C ASP A 145 -8.53 -7.55 7.76
N SER A 146 -7.73 -8.59 8.00
CA SER A 146 -6.28 -8.52 7.79
C SER A 146 -5.91 -8.44 6.31
N ILE A 147 -6.69 -9.06 5.44
CA ILE A 147 -6.50 -8.98 3.97
C ILE A 147 -6.85 -7.57 3.50
N ILE A 148 -7.98 -7.03 3.95
CA ILE A 148 -8.44 -5.67 3.62
C ILE A 148 -7.43 -4.63 4.11
N LYS A 149 -6.95 -4.76 5.34
CA LYS A 149 -5.91 -3.86 5.88
C LYS A 149 -4.62 -3.89 5.06
N ARG A 150 -4.18 -5.07 4.63
CA ARG A 150 -2.99 -5.19 3.78
C ARG A 150 -3.15 -4.57 2.39
N ALA A 151 -4.37 -4.56 1.86
CA ALA A 151 -4.67 -3.88 0.60
C ALA A 151 -4.68 -2.36 0.75
N ASN A 152 -4.79 -1.82 1.97
CA ASN A 152 -4.82 -0.38 2.23
C ASN A 152 -3.41 0.23 2.15
N PRO A 153 -3.14 1.17 1.22
CA PRO A 153 -1.82 1.81 1.09
C PRO A 153 -1.41 2.60 2.35
N ALA A 154 -2.38 3.05 3.16
CA ALA A 154 -2.10 3.73 4.43
C ALA A 154 -1.40 2.79 5.41
N GLU A 155 -1.86 1.55 5.53
CA GLU A 155 -1.23 0.54 6.38
C GLU A 155 0.16 0.16 5.86
N GLN A 156 0.35 0.13 4.54
CA GLN A 156 1.65 -0.14 3.94
C GLN A 156 2.65 1.00 4.21
N THR A 157 2.23 2.26 4.10
CA THR A 157 3.11 3.41 4.36
C THR A 157 3.37 3.64 5.84
N LYS A 158 2.42 3.28 6.71
CA LYS A 158 2.55 3.39 8.16
C LYS A 158 3.77 2.64 8.72
N ILE A 159 4.11 1.52 8.11
CA ILE A 159 5.28 0.72 8.47
C ILE A 159 6.57 1.54 8.45
N PHE A 160 6.70 2.43 7.47
CA PHE A 160 7.90 3.24 7.27
C PHE A 160 8.03 4.39 8.26
N THR A 161 6.98 4.72 9.02
CA THR A 161 7.05 5.71 10.11
C THR A 161 7.96 5.24 11.27
N GLY A 162 8.21 3.93 11.37
CA GLY A 162 9.14 3.36 12.35
C GLY A 162 10.62 3.50 12.00
N SER A 163 10.93 3.90 10.76
CA SER A 163 12.32 4.06 10.30
C SER A 163 13.05 5.15 11.10
N LYS A 164 14.25 4.82 11.56
CA LYS A 164 15.11 5.78 12.32
C LYS A 164 16.09 6.51 11.40
N ASP A 165 16.30 6.02 10.19
CA ASP A 165 17.22 6.54 9.18
C ASP A 165 16.52 7.17 7.98
N ALA A 166 15.20 7.37 8.10
CA ALA A 166 14.42 7.99 7.03
C ALA A 166 14.94 9.39 6.71
N ARG A 167 15.26 9.63 5.44
CA ARG A 167 15.76 10.92 4.96
C ARG A 167 15.18 11.29 3.61
N ARG A 168 15.17 12.58 3.32
CA ARG A 168 14.85 13.12 2.01
C ARG A 168 16.05 12.90 1.08
N VAL A 169 15.81 12.45 -0.14
CA VAL A 169 16.82 12.25 -1.19
C VAL A 169 16.82 13.41 -2.18
N GLY A 170 15.62 13.88 -2.57
CA GLY A 170 15.48 14.93 -3.56
C GLY A 170 14.05 15.05 -4.08
N THR A 171 13.90 15.57 -5.28
CA THR A 171 12.63 15.67 -5.99
C THR A 171 12.73 14.95 -7.34
N GLN A 172 11.64 14.33 -7.76
CA GLN A 172 11.54 13.61 -9.03
C GLN A 172 10.10 13.65 -9.55
N SER A 173 9.91 13.69 -10.86
CA SER A 173 8.59 13.51 -11.46
C SER A 173 8.28 12.03 -11.60
N ILE A 174 7.08 11.62 -11.13
CA ILE A 174 6.52 10.28 -11.32
C ILE A 174 5.21 10.44 -12.07
N ASP A 175 5.13 9.88 -13.27
CA ASP A 175 3.96 9.97 -14.16
C ASP A 175 3.43 11.42 -14.31
N GLY A 176 4.35 12.39 -14.48
CA GLY A 176 4.03 13.82 -14.63
C GLY A 176 3.75 14.56 -13.31
N VAL A 177 3.71 13.88 -12.17
CA VAL A 177 3.49 14.49 -10.85
C VAL A 177 4.85 14.75 -10.17
N GLN A 178 5.10 16.02 -9.80
CA GLN A 178 6.28 16.36 -9.01
C GLN A 178 6.17 15.79 -7.60
N THR A 179 7.18 15.02 -7.20
CA THR A 179 7.22 14.33 -5.91
C THR A 179 8.49 14.64 -5.14
N THR A 180 8.43 14.47 -3.82
CA THR A 180 9.60 14.40 -2.94
C THR A 180 9.93 12.93 -2.68
N HIS A 181 11.18 12.55 -2.87
CA HIS A 181 11.70 11.20 -2.65
C HIS A 181 12.27 11.07 -1.26
N TYR A 182 11.81 10.06 -0.53
CA TYR A 182 12.29 9.65 0.78
C TYR A 182 12.82 8.22 0.71
N THR A 183 13.87 7.92 1.46
CA THR A 183 14.42 6.56 1.60
C THR A 183 14.67 6.25 3.06
N GLY A 184 14.70 4.98 3.40
CA GLY A 184 15.00 4.52 4.76
C GLY A 184 14.98 3.01 4.88
N THR A 185 15.16 2.55 6.11
CA THR A 185 15.21 1.14 6.47
C THR A 185 14.27 0.85 7.63
N VAL A 186 13.62 -0.31 7.61
CA VAL A 186 12.84 -0.83 8.74
C VAL A 186 13.40 -2.18 9.12
N THR A 187 13.67 -2.38 10.42
CA THR A 187 14.10 -3.65 10.99
C THR A 187 13.04 -4.19 11.97
N PRO A 188 13.09 -5.48 12.34
CA PRO A 188 12.14 -6.07 13.30
C PRO A 188 12.05 -5.28 14.62
N GLU A 189 13.17 -4.74 15.12
CA GLU A 189 13.25 -4.00 16.39
C GLU A 189 12.55 -2.64 16.31
N GLN A 190 12.47 -2.04 15.12
CA GLN A 190 11.85 -0.74 14.91
C GLN A 190 10.33 -0.81 14.84
N VAL A 191 9.78 -2.00 14.58
CA VAL A 191 8.33 -2.23 14.46
C VAL A 191 7.60 -2.09 15.80
N GLY A 192 8.29 -2.25 16.93
CA GLY A 192 7.73 -2.13 18.28
C GLY A 192 7.07 -0.78 18.61
N ARG A 193 7.24 0.24 17.76
CA ARG A 193 6.58 1.55 17.89
C ARG A 193 5.28 1.69 17.10
N LEU A 194 4.95 0.70 16.29
CA LEU A 194 3.71 0.67 15.52
C LEU A 194 2.55 0.16 16.41
N ASP A 195 1.31 0.32 15.93
CA ASP A 195 0.18 -0.31 16.62
C ASP A 195 0.29 -1.85 16.62
N ALA A 196 -0.40 -2.49 17.56
CA ALA A 196 -0.31 -3.93 17.79
C ALA A 196 -0.61 -4.77 16.52
N GLY A 197 -1.54 -4.32 15.67
CA GLY A 197 -1.88 -5.02 14.43
C GLY A 197 -0.76 -4.96 13.40
N ALA A 198 -0.14 -3.80 13.22
CA ALA A 198 1.01 -3.61 12.34
C ALA A 198 2.24 -4.39 12.86
N GLN A 199 2.47 -4.36 14.18
CA GLN A 199 3.54 -5.16 14.80
C GLN A 199 3.38 -6.65 14.52
N GLN A 200 2.17 -7.19 14.71
CA GLN A 200 1.91 -8.61 14.49
C GLN A 200 2.07 -9.00 13.00
N ALA A 201 1.56 -8.19 12.09
CA ALA A 201 1.71 -8.43 10.66
C ALA A 201 3.18 -8.45 10.23
N PHE A 202 3.98 -7.52 10.75
CA PHE A 202 5.41 -7.45 10.48
C PHE A 202 6.18 -8.61 11.08
N LYS A 203 5.89 -8.96 12.34
CA LYS A 203 6.49 -10.12 13.00
C LYS A 203 6.26 -11.40 12.20
N GLN A 204 5.03 -11.64 11.75
CA GLN A 204 4.69 -12.77 10.90
C GLN A 204 5.43 -12.72 9.54
N PHE A 205 5.53 -11.53 8.93
CA PHE A 205 6.27 -11.36 7.68
C PHE A 205 7.75 -11.73 7.86
N TYR A 206 8.42 -11.18 8.87
CA TYR A 206 9.81 -11.50 9.16
C TYR A 206 10.02 -13.00 9.48
N GLN A 207 9.14 -13.58 10.29
CA GLN A 207 9.24 -15.02 10.63
C GLN A 207 9.07 -15.94 9.42
N ARG A 208 8.14 -15.61 8.51
CA ARG A 208 7.87 -16.42 7.31
C ARG A 208 8.92 -16.23 6.22
N SER A 209 9.37 -15.01 6.01
CA SER A 209 10.32 -14.67 4.94
C SER A 209 11.79 -14.93 5.35
N GLY A 210 12.10 -15.05 6.66
CA GLY A 210 13.46 -14.98 7.16
C GLY A 210 14.12 -13.63 6.90
N ALA A 211 13.30 -12.58 6.70
CA ALA A 211 13.80 -11.25 6.43
C ALA A 211 14.52 -10.68 7.64
N ASN A 212 15.62 -10.00 7.43
CA ASN A 212 16.37 -9.29 8.47
C ASN A 212 16.31 -7.78 8.27
N LYS A 213 15.92 -7.33 7.07
CA LYS A 213 15.90 -5.93 6.70
C LYS A 213 14.94 -5.65 5.56
N VAL A 214 14.18 -4.56 5.67
CA VAL A 214 13.38 -3.99 4.59
C VAL A 214 13.88 -2.58 4.32
N THR A 215 14.31 -2.29 3.11
CA THR A 215 14.59 -0.92 2.65
C THR A 215 13.41 -0.42 1.84
N PHE A 216 13.18 0.89 1.90
CA PHE A 216 12.12 1.52 1.11
C PHE A 216 12.59 2.80 0.45
N ASP A 217 11.98 3.08 -0.70
CA ASP A 217 12.02 4.35 -1.40
C ASP A 217 10.57 4.79 -1.65
N LEU A 218 10.19 5.97 -1.17
CA LEU A 218 8.84 6.50 -1.22
C LEU A 218 8.82 7.86 -1.88
N TRP A 219 8.02 8.02 -2.92
CA TRP A 219 7.79 9.28 -3.63
C TRP A 219 6.42 9.83 -3.28
N VAL A 220 6.39 11.01 -2.68
CA VAL A 220 5.17 11.65 -2.16
C VAL A 220 4.92 12.93 -2.94
N GLY A 221 3.69 13.10 -3.45
CA GLY A 221 3.23 14.30 -4.13
C GLY A 221 3.03 15.48 -3.16
N LYS A 222 2.83 16.68 -3.71
CA LYS A 222 2.53 17.88 -2.92
C LYS A 222 1.23 17.77 -2.11
N ASP A 223 0.31 16.91 -2.52
CA ASP A 223 -0.93 16.55 -1.83
C ASP A 223 -0.72 15.53 -0.69
N SER A 224 0.52 15.21 -0.40
CA SER A 224 0.94 14.21 0.59
C SER A 224 0.45 12.78 0.27
N LEU A 225 0.10 12.48 -0.98
CA LEU A 225 -0.23 11.12 -1.39
C LEU A 225 0.98 10.44 -2.04
N PRO A 226 1.25 9.17 -1.74
CA PRO A 226 2.26 8.36 -2.42
C PRO A 226 2.01 8.30 -3.93
N ARG A 227 3.06 8.38 -4.74
CA ARG A 227 3.00 8.14 -6.19
C ARG A 227 3.76 6.89 -6.58
N LYS A 228 4.83 6.60 -5.84
CA LYS A 228 5.62 5.39 -6.04
C LYS A 228 6.17 4.91 -4.70
N LEU A 229 6.19 3.61 -4.54
CA LEU A 229 6.83 2.92 -3.44
C LEU A 229 7.66 1.77 -4.01
N VAL A 230 8.94 1.75 -3.67
CA VAL A 230 9.82 0.62 -3.93
C VAL A 230 10.22 0.03 -2.59
N THR A 231 10.07 -1.28 -2.43
CA THR A 231 10.56 -2.01 -1.27
C THR A 231 11.54 -3.09 -1.70
N LYS A 232 12.59 -3.28 -0.91
CA LYS A 232 13.52 -4.40 -1.07
C LYS A 232 13.65 -5.12 0.27
N VAL A 233 13.50 -6.40 0.20
CA VAL A 233 13.60 -7.31 1.35
C VAL A 233 14.87 -8.14 1.19
N THR A 234 15.69 -8.17 2.23
CA THR A 234 16.81 -9.08 2.31
C THR A 234 16.48 -10.15 3.35
N ALA A 235 16.62 -11.39 2.96
CA ALA A 235 16.40 -12.56 3.81
C ALA A 235 17.53 -13.56 3.62
N ASP A 236 17.68 -14.50 4.56
CA ASP A 236 18.76 -15.50 4.52
C ASP A 236 18.70 -16.40 3.27
N LYS A 237 17.49 -16.63 2.75
CA LYS A 237 17.26 -17.53 1.60
C LYS A 237 17.04 -16.80 0.27
N GLY A 238 17.23 -15.48 0.20
CA GLY A 238 17.05 -14.72 -1.03
C GLY A 238 16.65 -13.27 -0.82
N THR A 239 16.33 -12.60 -1.91
CA THR A 239 15.90 -11.21 -1.91
C THR A 239 14.54 -11.07 -2.58
N GLY A 240 13.75 -10.11 -2.11
CA GLY A 240 12.50 -9.70 -2.74
C GLY A 240 12.50 -8.21 -3.05
N SER A 241 11.84 -7.84 -4.13
CA SER A 241 11.59 -6.43 -4.46
C SER A 241 10.16 -6.24 -4.93
N SER A 242 9.59 -5.09 -4.60
CA SER A 242 8.30 -4.68 -5.12
C SER A 242 8.35 -3.21 -5.51
N THR A 243 7.78 -2.88 -6.64
CA THR A 243 7.52 -1.52 -7.08
C THR A 243 6.03 -1.35 -7.24
N MET A 244 5.47 -0.34 -6.58
CA MET A 244 4.07 0.06 -6.68
C MET A 244 4.00 1.49 -7.20
N ILE A 245 3.20 1.73 -8.23
CA ILE A 245 2.93 3.07 -8.78
C ILE A 245 1.46 3.34 -8.56
N PHE A 246 1.15 4.40 -7.80
CA PHE A 246 -0.20 4.77 -7.39
C PHE A 246 -0.72 5.93 -8.22
N SER A 247 -1.94 5.81 -8.69
CA SER A 247 -2.63 6.82 -9.49
C SER A 247 -4.14 6.81 -9.20
N ASP A 248 -4.86 7.72 -9.86
CA ASP A 248 -6.32 7.76 -9.88
C ASP A 248 -6.96 7.78 -8.48
N TYR A 249 -6.34 8.47 -7.53
CA TYR A 249 -6.88 8.65 -6.20
C TYR A 249 -8.26 9.32 -6.24
N ASN A 250 -9.22 8.73 -5.52
CA ASN A 250 -10.61 9.18 -5.41
C ASN A 250 -11.36 9.28 -6.76
N LYS A 251 -10.83 8.67 -7.83
CA LYS A 251 -11.58 8.56 -9.08
C LYS A 251 -12.59 7.43 -9.01
N SER A 252 -13.77 7.68 -9.53
CA SER A 252 -14.80 6.65 -9.65
C SER A 252 -14.44 5.63 -10.73
N PHE A 253 -14.75 4.38 -10.46
CA PHE A 253 -14.73 3.30 -11.46
C PHE A 253 -15.86 2.31 -11.13
N SER A 254 -16.31 1.57 -12.11
CA SER A 254 -17.33 0.55 -11.94
C SER A 254 -16.72 -0.84 -11.91
N VAL A 255 -17.22 -1.67 -11.00
CA VAL A 255 -16.90 -3.10 -10.93
C VAL A 255 -18.20 -3.85 -10.98
N SER A 256 -18.31 -4.84 -11.87
CA SER A 256 -19.46 -5.71 -11.99
C SER A 256 -19.04 -7.17 -11.96
N ALA A 257 -19.90 -8.01 -11.39
CA ALA A 257 -19.71 -9.46 -11.43
C ALA A 257 -19.73 -9.97 -12.88
N PRO A 258 -19.02 -11.05 -13.18
CA PRO A 258 -19.19 -11.75 -14.45
C PRO A 258 -20.62 -12.28 -14.63
N PRO A 259 -21.07 -12.53 -15.87
CA PRO A 259 -22.38 -13.13 -16.13
C PRO A 259 -22.53 -14.45 -15.36
N ALA A 260 -23.67 -14.67 -14.68
CA ALA A 260 -23.87 -15.83 -13.80
C ALA A 260 -23.70 -17.18 -14.56
N GLY A 261 -24.06 -17.23 -15.84
CA GLY A 261 -23.88 -18.42 -16.68
C GLY A 261 -22.42 -18.79 -16.96
N GLU A 262 -21.49 -17.84 -16.80
CA GLU A 262 -20.05 -17.98 -17.02
C GLU A 262 -19.26 -18.30 -15.74
N VAL A 263 -19.93 -18.46 -14.59
CA VAL A 263 -19.30 -18.62 -13.28
C VAL A 263 -19.50 -20.03 -12.74
N THR A 264 -18.42 -20.66 -12.30
CA THR A 264 -18.42 -21.91 -11.54
C THR A 264 -18.14 -21.63 -10.08
N ASP A 265 -18.78 -22.35 -9.17
CA ASP A 265 -18.47 -22.28 -7.74
C ASP A 265 -17.09 -22.89 -7.44
N GLY A 266 -16.30 -22.22 -6.61
CA GLY A 266 -14.94 -22.64 -6.27
C GLY A 266 -14.87 -23.99 -5.55
N ASN A 267 -15.92 -24.38 -4.82
CA ASN A 267 -15.99 -25.70 -4.18
C ASN A 267 -16.17 -26.80 -5.24
N GLN A 268 -16.90 -26.53 -6.32
CA GLN A 268 -17.02 -27.48 -7.44
C GLN A 268 -15.67 -27.70 -8.12
N LEU A 269 -14.92 -26.62 -8.37
CA LEU A 269 -13.56 -26.72 -8.90
C LEU A 269 -12.64 -27.53 -7.98
N LYS A 270 -12.67 -27.28 -6.66
CA LYS A 270 -11.88 -28.01 -5.68
C LYS A 270 -12.19 -29.51 -5.69
N ASN A 271 -13.48 -29.87 -5.76
CA ASN A 271 -13.91 -31.27 -5.82
C ASN A 271 -13.47 -31.94 -7.12
N ALA A 272 -13.57 -31.24 -8.26
CA ALA A 272 -13.15 -31.78 -9.57
C ALA A 272 -11.63 -32.01 -9.61
N LEU A 273 -10.82 -31.13 -9.03
CA LEU A 273 -9.36 -31.30 -8.93
C LEU A 273 -9.00 -32.42 -7.93
N GLY A 274 -9.71 -32.51 -6.79
CA GLY A 274 -9.47 -33.54 -5.77
C GLY A 274 -9.77 -34.97 -6.29
N SER A 275 -10.77 -35.14 -7.12
CA SER A 275 -11.12 -36.44 -7.70
C SER A 275 -10.14 -36.98 -8.76
N GLN A 276 -9.25 -36.12 -9.27
CA GLN A 276 -8.21 -36.53 -10.24
C GLN A 276 -6.85 -36.84 -9.59
N MET A 277 -6.68 -36.56 -8.30
CA MET A 277 -5.46 -36.87 -7.57
C MET A 277 -5.53 -38.21 -6.79
N HIS A 278 -6.59 -38.96 -6.98
CA HIS A 278 -6.77 -40.34 -6.51
C HIS A 278 -6.85 -41.30 -7.70
#